data_cfa50650a39a89992e84508aa42779b1
#
_entry.id   cfa50650a39a89992e84508aa42779b1
#
_cell.length_a   1.000
_cell.length_b   1.000
_cell.length_c   1.000
_cell.angle_alpha   90.00
_cell.angle_beta   90.00
_cell.angle_gamma   90.00
#
_symmetry.space_group_name_H-M   'P 1'
#
loop_
_entity.id
_entity.type
_entity.pdbx_description
1 polymer ?
#
loop_
_entity_poly.entity_id
_entity_poly.type
_entity_poly.pdbx_seq_one_letter_code
_entity_poly.pdbx_strand_id
1 'polypeptide(L)'
;MIFSFNLHQIIVNQVISNLEINTQPRYEILGHVEYQYQFTSRYLKNERDLIIWLPPSYYKSKKRYPVLYVQDGQNLFNPSTAFNGNDWRVDETIQFLLDKKLIEEFIVVGIYNTPNRLDEYNLFTDAEKYYSLFLVNELKTFIDTNYRTKQNAGNTGIMGSSMGGLISFQNAWVLPHVFGKAACLSNSFWVNDKMIFDFVQETVVKRKNQKIYIDCGTAEKQLIRDNKRMCAMLRRMGVDKENSVYCHFEKDGKHTEIDWANRLYKPLIFLFGRKGKTK
;
A
#
# COMPACT_ATOMS: atom_id res chain seq x y z
N MET A 1 24.60 -16.75 2.56
CA MET A 1 23.18 -16.48 2.18
C MET A 1 22.82 -14.99 2.00
N ILE A 2 23.80 -14.10 2.05
CA ILE A 2 23.67 -12.62 1.88
C ILE A 2 23.76 -12.23 0.38
N PHE A 3 24.35 -13.07 -0.48
CA PHE A 3 24.64 -12.73 -1.88
C PHE A 3 23.47 -12.83 -2.86
N SER A 4 22.41 -13.62 -2.58
CA SER A 4 21.31 -13.80 -3.54
C SER A 4 20.31 -12.62 -3.54
N PHE A 5 20.17 -11.92 -2.42
CA PHE A 5 19.30 -10.75 -2.31
C PHE A 5 19.89 -9.53 -3.04
N ASN A 6 21.22 -9.42 -3.05
CA ASN A 6 21.93 -8.31 -3.69
C ASN A 6 21.85 -8.39 -5.22
N LEU A 7 21.91 -9.55 -5.81
CA LEU A 7 21.87 -9.73 -7.28
C LEU A 7 20.48 -9.42 -7.85
N HIS A 8 19.41 -9.88 -7.16
CA HIS A 8 18.03 -9.57 -7.56
C HIS A 8 17.73 -8.07 -7.43
N GLN A 9 18.22 -7.43 -6.37
CA GLN A 9 18.08 -5.98 -6.16
C GLN A 9 18.89 -5.18 -7.19
N ILE A 10 20.06 -5.63 -7.57
CA ILE A 10 20.92 -5.01 -8.60
C ILE A 10 20.26 -5.11 -9.98
N ILE A 11 19.71 -6.28 -10.34
CA ILE A 11 19.00 -6.48 -11.61
C ILE A 11 17.73 -5.62 -11.65
N VAL A 12 16.97 -5.57 -10.56
CA VAL A 12 15.78 -4.73 -10.45
C VAL A 12 16.16 -3.25 -10.58
N ASN A 13 17.20 -2.79 -9.90
CA ASN A 13 17.66 -1.40 -9.98
C ASN A 13 18.21 -1.06 -11.38
N GLN A 14 18.92 -1.98 -12.03
CA GLN A 14 19.47 -1.80 -13.38
C GLN A 14 18.37 -1.81 -14.47
N VAL A 15 17.35 -2.64 -14.31
CA VAL A 15 16.16 -2.67 -15.18
C VAL A 15 15.35 -1.39 -15.03
N ILE A 16 15.31 -0.81 -13.83
CA ILE A 16 14.51 0.37 -13.52
C ILE A 16 15.24 1.67 -13.82
N SER A 17 16.58 1.73 -13.70
CA SER A 17 17.36 2.92 -14.06
C SER A 17 17.31 3.25 -15.57
N ASN A 18 16.90 2.30 -16.40
CA ASN A 18 16.69 2.47 -17.84
C ASN A 18 15.21 2.73 -18.20
N LEU A 19 14.35 2.96 -17.20
CA LEU A 19 12.96 3.32 -17.43
C LEU A 19 12.81 4.81 -17.69
N GLU A 20 12.76 5.20 -18.93
CA GLU A 20 11.96 6.33 -19.33
C GLU A 20 10.47 5.91 -19.17
N ILE A 21 9.92 6.12 -17.97
CA ILE A 21 8.47 6.11 -17.80
C ILE A 21 7.98 7.26 -18.67
N ASN A 22 7.27 6.91 -19.74
CA ASN A 22 6.75 7.88 -20.69
C ASN A 22 5.94 8.93 -19.91
N THR A 23 6.46 10.14 -19.79
CA THR A 23 5.94 11.21 -18.92
C THR A 23 4.73 11.93 -19.51
N GLN A 24 4.21 11.49 -20.66
CA GLN A 24 2.98 12.04 -21.21
C GLN A 24 1.78 11.57 -20.36
N PRO A 25 0.93 12.49 -19.90
CA PRO A 25 -0.26 12.09 -19.15
C PRO A 25 -1.16 11.23 -20.04
N ARG A 26 -1.37 9.98 -19.64
CA ARG A 26 -2.35 9.11 -20.27
C ARG A 26 -3.68 9.30 -19.57
N TYR A 27 -4.72 9.54 -20.34
CA TYR A 27 -6.10 9.62 -19.82
C TYR A 27 -6.79 8.25 -19.81
N GLU A 28 -6.17 7.21 -20.39
CA GLU A 28 -6.70 5.87 -20.48
C GLU A 28 -5.99 4.94 -19.50
N ILE A 29 -6.77 4.35 -18.61
CA ILE A 29 -6.27 3.40 -17.59
C ILE A 29 -5.91 2.08 -18.28
N LEU A 30 -4.69 1.58 -18.05
CA LEU A 30 -4.24 0.30 -18.56
C LEU A 30 -4.88 -0.86 -17.77
N GLY A 31 -5.49 -1.79 -18.48
CA GLY A 31 -6.14 -2.95 -17.88
C GLY A 31 -7.64 -2.76 -17.73
N HIS A 32 -8.24 -3.48 -16.80
CA HIS A 32 -9.69 -3.44 -16.59
C HIS A 32 -10.00 -2.86 -15.21
N VAL A 33 -10.84 -1.84 -15.19
CA VAL A 33 -11.34 -1.22 -13.96
C VAL A 33 -12.85 -1.32 -13.87
N GLU A 34 -13.33 -1.51 -12.66
CA GLU A 34 -14.73 -1.43 -12.30
C GLU A 34 -14.89 -0.34 -11.24
N TYR A 35 -15.97 0.44 -11.34
CA TYR A 35 -16.30 1.45 -10.35
C TYR A 35 -17.50 1.00 -9.54
N GLN A 36 -17.38 1.11 -8.23
CA GLN A 36 -18.51 1.01 -7.32
C GLN A 36 -18.75 2.42 -6.76
N TYR A 37 -19.70 3.12 -7.36
CA TYR A 37 -20.08 4.45 -6.92
C TYR A 37 -20.93 4.39 -5.66
N GLN A 38 -20.76 5.38 -4.77
CA GLN A 38 -21.58 5.59 -3.58
C GLN A 38 -21.68 4.34 -2.69
N PHE A 39 -20.56 3.66 -2.48
CA PHE A 39 -20.50 2.53 -1.56
C PHE A 39 -20.81 3.02 -0.14
N THR A 40 -22.00 2.68 0.36
CA THR A 40 -22.52 3.13 1.65
C THR A 40 -21.91 2.34 2.80
N SER A 41 -21.44 3.04 3.82
CA SER A 41 -20.99 2.45 5.09
C SER A 41 -21.97 2.70 6.22
N ARG A 42 -22.39 1.63 6.90
CA ARG A 42 -23.20 1.72 8.13
C ARG A 42 -22.39 2.21 9.33
N TYR A 43 -21.09 1.87 9.36
CA TYR A 43 -20.20 2.33 10.44
C TYR A 43 -19.91 3.81 10.33
N LEU A 44 -19.58 4.29 9.12
CA LEU A 44 -19.19 5.69 8.87
C LEU A 44 -20.39 6.60 8.61
N LYS A 45 -21.57 6.03 8.32
CA LYS A 45 -22.81 6.75 7.96
C LYS A 45 -22.58 7.74 6.79
N ASN A 46 -21.68 7.37 5.88
CA ASN A 46 -21.36 8.10 4.66
C ASN A 46 -21.23 7.13 3.49
N GLU A 47 -20.97 7.68 2.33
CA GLU A 47 -20.70 6.92 1.11
C GLU A 47 -19.39 7.39 0.48
N ARG A 48 -18.78 6.51 -0.30
CA ARG A 48 -17.55 6.79 -1.06
C ARG A 48 -17.47 5.95 -2.30
N ASP A 49 -16.73 6.43 -3.28
CA ASP A 49 -16.48 5.66 -4.48
C ASP A 49 -15.31 4.69 -4.27
N LEU A 50 -15.39 3.57 -4.97
CA LEU A 50 -14.32 2.58 -5.05
C LEU A 50 -13.93 2.41 -6.51
N ILE A 51 -12.64 2.23 -6.77
CA ILE A 51 -12.13 1.79 -8.07
C ILE A 51 -11.43 0.44 -7.89
N ILE A 52 -11.86 -0.55 -8.65
CA ILE A 52 -11.34 -1.92 -8.58
C ILE A 52 -10.60 -2.22 -9.88
N TRP A 53 -9.28 -2.29 -9.83
CA TRP A 53 -8.45 -2.71 -10.95
C TRP A 53 -8.25 -4.21 -10.91
N LEU A 54 -8.54 -4.87 -12.03
CA LEU A 54 -8.47 -6.31 -12.19
C LEU A 54 -7.25 -6.71 -13.04
N PRO A 55 -6.49 -7.74 -12.63
CA PRO A 55 -5.28 -8.14 -13.35
C PRO A 55 -5.58 -8.75 -14.72
N PRO A 56 -4.62 -8.72 -15.66
CA PRO A 56 -4.83 -9.13 -17.06
C PRO A 56 -5.40 -10.52 -17.27
N SER A 57 -5.13 -11.46 -16.34
CA SER A 57 -5.67 -12.82 -16.46
C SER A 57 -7.03 -12.99 -15.78
N TYR A 58 -7.63 -11.93 -15.20
CA TYR A 58 -8.85 -12.07 -14.41
C TYR A 58 -9.98 -12.72 -15.22
N TYR A 59 -10.31 -12.21 -16.37
CA TYR A 59 -11.37 -12.80 -17.24
C TYR A 59 -10.92 -14.01 -18.07
N LYS A 60 -9.60 -14.29 -18.09
CA LYS A 60 -9.02 -15.40 -18.87
C LYS A 60 -8.81 -16.67 -18.03
N SER A 61 -9.04 -16.64 -16.72
CA SER A 61 -8.83 -17.76 -15.82
C SER A 61 -9.84 -17.78 -14.68
N LYS A 62 -9.95 -18.90 -13.99
CA LYS A 62 -10.77 -19.06 -12.78
C LYS A 62 -9.96 -18.96 -11.47
N LYS A 63 -8.71 -18.54 -11.53
CA LYS A 63 -7.83 -18.43 -10.35
C LYS A 63 -8.30 -17.33 -9.41
N ARG A 64 -7.87 -17.41 -8.15
CA ARG A 64 -8.08 -16.38 -7.13
C ARG A 64 -6.82 -15.56 -6.97
N TYR A 65 -6.97 -14.28 -6.63
CA TYR A 65 -5.90 -13.28 -6.60
C TYR A 65 -5.71 -12.70 -5.20
N PRO A 66 -4.47 -12.36 -4.79
CA PRO A 66 -4.25 -11.45 -3.67
C PRO A 66 -4.98 -10.12 -3.90
N VAL A 67 -5.21 -9.36 -2.83
CA VAL A 67 -5.84 -8.03 -2.90
C VAL A 67 -4.97 -7.00 -2.22
N LEU A 68 -4.83 -5.83 -2.83
CA LEU A 68 -4.22 -4.63 -2.26
C LEU A 68 -5.27 -3.54 -2.13
N TYR A 69 -5.63 -3.19 -0.89
CA TYR A 69 -6.47 -2.04 -0.58
C TYR A 69 -5.61 -0.79 -0.50
N VAL A 70 -5.95 0.26 -1.24
CA VAL A 70 -5.15 1.49 -1.32
C VAL A 70 -5.99 2.68 -0.92
N GLN A 71 -5.48 3.44 0.04
CA GLN A 71 -6.09 4.67 0.51
C GLN A 71 -6.00 5.77 -0.58
N ASP A 72 -6.92 6.73 -0.53
CA ASP A 72 -6.96 7.86 -1.46
C ASP A 72 -7.06 7.41 -2.92
N GLY A 73 -8.02 6.50 -3.19
CA GLY A 73 -8.21 5.80 -4.46
C GLY A 73 -8.32 6.69 -5.70
N GLN A 74 -8.78 7.94 -5.54
CA GLN A 74 -8.87 8.92 -6.62
C GLN A 74 -7.50 9.30 -7.21
N ASN A 75 -6.41 9.06 -6.47
CA ASN A 75 -5.04 9.42 -6.88
C ASN A 75 -4.32 8.32 -7.65
N LEU A 76 -4.94 7.17 -7.92
CA LEU A 76 -4.18 5.97 -8.30
C LEU A 76 -3.94 5.84 -9.81
N PHE A 77 -4.95 6.19 -10.64
CA PHE A 77 -4.99 5.74 -12.03
C PHE A 77 -5.26 6.85 -13.05
N ASN A 78 -5.68 8.04 -12.63
CA ASN A 78 -6.07 9.09 -13.57
C ASN A 78 -5.73 10.47 -13.01
N PRO A 79 -4.93 11.27 -13.73
CA PRO A 79 -4.56 12.61 -13.31
C PRO A 79 -5.76 13.56 -13.18
N SER A 80 -6.88 13.30 -13.89
CA SER A 80 -8.07 14.16 -13.80
C SER A 80 -8.81 14.03 -12.47
N THR A 81 -8.67 12.92 -11.75
CA THR A 81 -9.26 12.71 -10.41
C THR A 81 -8.26 12.90 -9.29
N ALA A 82 -6.97 12.88 -9.63
CA ALA A 82 -5.89 12.91 -8.66
C ALA A 82 -5.61 14.31 -8.11
N PHE A 83 -5.11 14.35 -6.88
CA PHE A 83 -4.69 15.59 -6.24
C PHE A 83 -3.62 16.31 -7.07
N ASN A 84 -3.82 17.60 -7.30
CA ASN A 84 -2.94 18.44 -8.14
C ASN A 84 -2.68 17.89 -9.56
N GLY A 85 -3.58 17.05 -10.11
CA GLY A 85 -3.45 16.53 -11.46
C GLY A 85 -2.32 15.53 -11.65
N ASN A 86 -1.86 14.89 -10.59
CA ASN A 86 -0.79 13.89 -10.64
C ASN A 86 -1.24 12.59 -9.98
N ASP A 87 -1.38 11.56 -10.77
CA ASP A 87 -1.72 10.23 -10.25
C ASP A 87 -0.48 9.38 -9.94
N TRP A 88 -0.70 8.25 -9.27
CA TRP A 88 0.39 7.35 -8.86
C TRP A 88 0.84 6.39 -9.95
N ARG A 89 0.19 6.39 -11.12
CA ARG A 89 0.48 5.49 -12.23
C ARG A 89 0.54 4.03 -11.79
N VAL A 90 -0.49 3.62 -11.05
CA VAL A 90 -0.53 2.29 -10.44
C VAL A 90 -0.63 1.21 -11.51
N ASP A 91 -1.47 1.42 -12.51
CA ASP A 91 -1.70 0.49 -13.62
C ASP A 91 -0.47 0.33 -14.51
N GLU A 92 0.20 1.43 -14.90
CA GLU A 92 1.42 1.37 -15.70
C GLU A 92 2.55 0.67 -14.92
N THR A 93 2.68 0.99 -13.63
CA THR A 93 3.70 0.37 -12.79
C THR A 93 3.44 -1.13 -12.63
N ILE A 94 2.19 -1.53 -12.35
CA ILE A 94 1.84 -2.96 -12.23
C ILE A 94 2.04 -3.67 -13.56
N GLN A 95 1.53 -3.12 -14.67
CA GLN A 95 1.66 -3.73 -15.99
C GLN A 95 3.13 -3.96 -16.34
N PHE A 96 3.97 -2.95 -16.15
CA PHE A 96 5.41 -3.07 -16.36
C PHE A 96 6.03 -4.20 -15.52
N LEU A 97 5.73 -4.24 -14.22
CA LEU A 97 6.28 -5.27 -13.32
C LEU A 97 5.79 -6.68 -13.68
N LEU A 98 4.56 -6.82 -14.18
CA LEU A 98 4.00 -8.08 -14.67
C LEU A 98 4.69 -8.55 -15.96
N ASP A 99 4.92 -7.65 -16.92
CA ASP A 99 5.61 -7.94 -18.19
C ASP A 99 7.05 -8.39 -17.94
N LYS A 100 7.71 -7.81 -16.93
CA LYS A 100 9.04 -8.24 -16.47
C LYS A 100 9.01 -9.47 -15.57
N LYS A 101 7.82 -10.03 -15.26
CA LYS A 101 7.62 -11.18 -14.36
C LYS A 101 8.19 -10.98 -12.96
N LEU A 102 8.29 -9.75 -12.49
CA LEU A 102 8.84 -9.39 -11.18
C LEU A 102 7.82 -9.60 -10.04
N ILE A 103 6.54 -9.47 -10.33
CA ILE A 103 5.46 -9.63 -9.33
C ILE A 103 4.44 -10.69 -9.76
N GLU A 104 3.65 -11.19 -8.81
CA GLU A 104 2.44 -11.94 -9.10
C GLU A 104 1.27 -10.99 -9.42
N GLU A 105 0.26 -11.49 -10.10
CA GLU A 105 -0.97 -10.72 -10.34
C GLU A 105 -1.81 -10.61 -9.06
N PHE A 106 -2.38 -9.43 -8.81
CA PHE A 106 -3.26 -9.14 -7.69
C PHE A 106 -4.35 -8.14 -8.11
N ILE A 107 -5.42 -8.04 -7.34
CA ILE A 107 -6.49 -7.04 -7.48
C ILE A 107 -6.08 -5.80 -6.70
N VAL A 108 -6.32 -4.60 -7.24
CA VAL A 108 -6.20 -3.34 -6.50
C VAL A 108 -7.58 -2.79 -6.21
N VAL A 109 -7.83 -2.40 -4.96
CA VAL A 109 -9.06 -1.74 -4.52
C VAL A 109 -8.68 -0.34 -4.03
N GLY A 110 -8.89 0.66 -4.86
CA GLY A 110 -8.71 2.06 -4.51
C GLY A 110 -9.93 2.59 -3.76
N ILE A 111 -9.71 3.09 -2.56
CA ILE A 111 -10.73 3.60 -1.67
C ILE A 111 -10.69 5.12 -1.73
N TYR A 112 -11.69 5.74 -2.35
CA TYR A 112 -11.76 7.20 -2.42
C TYR A 112 -11.93 7.77 -1.01
N ASN A 113 -11.22 8.85 -0.73
CA ASN A 113 -11.43 9.57 0.51
C ASN A 113 -12.69 10.44 0.43
N THR A 114 -13.12 10.89 1.59
CA THR A 114 -14.25 11.82 1.77
C THR A 114 -13.73 13.09 2.45
N PRO A 115 -14.54 14.14 2.57
CA PRO A 115 -14.18 15.32 3.37
C PRO A 115 -13.78 14.98 4.82
N ASN A 116 -14.20 13.84 5.34
CA ASN A 116 -13.87 13.37 6.69
C ASN A 116 -12.51 12.64 6.77
N ARG A 117 -11.71 12.64 5.69
CA ARG A 117 -10.44 11.92 5.58
C ARG A 117 -9.51 12.11 6.77
N LEU A 118 -9.38 13.34 7.26
CA LEU A 118 -8.46 13.63 8.36
C LEU A 118 -8.89 12.97 9.67
N ASP A 119 -10.18 12.91 9.94
CA ASP A 119 -10.71 12.25 11.15
C ASP A 119 -10.69 10.72 11.00
N GLU A 120 -11.04 10.20 9.83
CA GLU A 120 -11.04 8.76 9.52
C GLU A 120 -9.63 8.15 9.54
N TYR A 121 -8.59 8.92 9.21
CA TYR A 121 -7.19 8.47 9.18
C TYR A 121 -6.40 8.90 10.43
N ASN A 122 -7.04 9.62 11.34
CA ASN A 122 -6.42 10.11 12.55
C ASN A 122 -6.54 9.08 13.67
N LEU A 123 -5.42 8.54 14.08
CA LEU A 123 -5.34 7.50 15.11
C LEU A 123 -6.01 7.93 16.42
N PHE A 124 -6.63 6.96 17.09
CA PHE A 124 -7.26 7.11 18.40
C PHE A 124 -8.53 7.97 18.43
N THR A 125 -9.13 8.23 17.26
CA THR A 125 -10.47 8.85 17.16
C THR A 125 -11.54 7.76 17.00
N ASP A 126 -12.80 8.11 17.30
CA ASP A 126 -13.92 7.21 17.01
C ASP A 126 -14.12 7.04 15.49
N ALA A 127 -13.87 8.08 14.71
CA ALA A 127 -13.93 8.03 13.25
C ALA A 127 -12.95 7.00 12.67
N GLU A 128 -11.71 6.94 13.19
CA GLU A 128 -10.72 5.94 12.80
C GLU A 128 -11.17 4.51 13.14
N LYS A 129 -11.73 4.29 14.33
CA LYS A 129 -12.27 2.97 14.71
C LYS A 129 -13.37 2.51 13.76
N TYR A 130 -14.30 3.41 13.41
CA TYR A 130 -15.35 3.11 12.44
C TYR A 130 -14.81 2.89 11.04
N TYR A 131 -13.75 3.62 10.64
CA TYR A 131 -13.07 3.39 9.36
C TYR A 131 -12.40 2.00 9.31
N SER A 132 -11.76 1.58 10.37
CA SER A 132 -11.18 0.25 10.48
C SER A 132 -12.25 -0.85 10.44
N LEU A 133 -13.40 -0.65 11.09
CA LEU A 133 -14.55 -1.56 11.00
C LEU A 133 -15.15 -1.61 9.59
N PHE A 134 -15.28 -0.45 8.93
CA PHE A 134 -15.69 -0.36 7.52
C PHE A 134 -14.76 -1.18 6.62
N LEU A 135 -13.45 -1.01 6.72
CA LEU A 135 -12.47 -1.73 5.92
C LEU A 135 -12.62 -3.25 6.03
N VAL A 136 -12.81 -3.75 7.26
CA VAL A 136 -12.82 -5.21 7.52
C VAL A 136 -14.20 -5.82 7.28
N ASN A 137 -15.24 -5.24 7.87
CA ASN A 137 -16.55 -5.87 7.94
C ASN A 137 -17.45 -5.56 6.74
N GLU A 138 -17.22 -4.43 6.07
CA GLU A 138 -18.03 -4.02 4.93
C GLU A 138 -17.24 -4.15 3.62
N LEU A 139 -16.17 -3.37 3.47
CA LEU A 139 -15.43 -3.33 2.21
C LEU A 139 -14.77 -4.68 1.86
N LYS A 140 -13.99 -5.26 2.81
CA LYS A 140 -13.34 -6.54 2.54
C LYS A 140 -14.35 -7.65 2.29
N THR A 141 -15.44 -7.67 3.05
CA THR A 141 -16.53 -8.64 2.85
C THR A 141 -17.17 -8.49 1.48
N PHE A 142 -17.43 -7.25 1.02
CA PHE A 142 -17.94 -6.97 -0.31
C PHE A 142 -16.99 -7.46 -1.41
N ILE A 143 -15.71 -7.14 -1.31
CA ILE A 143 -14.68 -7.54 -2.29
C ILE A 143 -14.53 -9.06 -2.32
N ASP A 144 -14.48 -9.72 -1.17
CA ASP A 144 -14.32 -11.18 -1.09
C ASP A 144 -15.54 -11.95 -1.60
N THR A 145 -16.73 -11.33 -1.55
CA THR A 145 -17.98 -11.92 -2.03
C THR A 145 -18.12 -11.77 -3.56
N ASN A 146 -17.72 -10.61 -4.10
CA ASN A 146 -17.99 -10.28 -5.50
C ASN A 146 -16.81 -10.58 -6.43
N TYR A 147 -15.58 -10.75 -5.89
CA TYR A 147 -14.36 -10.98 -6.67
C TYR A 147 -13.66 -12.28 -6.26
N ARG A 148 -12.87 -12.82 -7.20
CA ARG A 148 -12.09 -14.04 -6.96
C ARG A 148 -10.82 -13.74 -6.17
N THR A 149 -10.97 -13.56 -4.86
CA THR A 149 -9.90 -13.20 -3.94
C THR A 149 -9.30 -14.40 -3.22
N LYS A 150 -8.03 -14.30 -2.82
CA LYS A 150 -7.39 -15.13 -1.79
C LYS A 150 -7.56 -14.41 -0.45
N GLN A 151 -8.50 -14.86 0.37
CA GLN A 151 -9.06 -14.12 1.51
C GLN A 151 -8.16 -14.06 2.76
N ASN A 152 -7.12 -14.89 2.84
CA ASN A 152 -6.25 -14.95 4.03
C ASN A 152 -5.31 -13.72 4.13
N ALA A 153 -4.86 -13.42 5.35
CA ALA A 153 -4.02 -12.27 5.64
C ALA A 153 -2.75 -12.18 4.78
N GLY A 154 -2.08 -13.31 4.52
CA GLY A 154 -0.87 -13.36 3.69
C GLY A 154 -1.09 -12.93 2.23
N ASN A 155 -2.34 -12.85 1.78
CA ASN A 155 -2.76 -12.41 0.45
C ASN A 155 -3.56 -11.10 0.47
N THR A 156 -3.70 -10.46 1.64
CA THR A 156 -4.41 -9.20 1.82
C THR A 156 -3.41 -8.11 2.21
N GLY A 157 -3.29 -7.10 1.36
CA GLY A 157 -2.42 -5.95 1.57
C GLY A 157 -3.22 -4.66 1.78
N ILE A 158 -2.60 -3.70 2.47
CA ILE A 158 -3.12 -2.33 2.63
C ILE A 158 -1.99 -1.34 2.35
N MET A 159 -2.29 -0.23 1.67
CA MET A 159 -1.30 0.76 1.27
C MET A 159 -1.86 2.17 1.31
N GLY A 160 -0.99 3.14 1.56
CA GLY A 160 -1.30 4.56 1.44
C GLY A 160 -0.08 5.44 1.69
N SER A 161 -0.25 6.75 1.49
CA SER A 161 0.77 7.75 1.77
C SER A 161 0.32 8.74 2.83
N SER A 162 1.26 9.40 3.50
CA SER A 162 0.98 10.45 4.47
C SER A 162 0.06 9.94 5.60
N MET A 163 -1.09 10.55 5.80
CA MET A 163 -2.16 10.06 6.69
C MET A 163 -2.70 8.69 6.24
N GLY A 164 -2.81 8.46 4.91
CA GLY A 164 -3.17 7.14 4.36
C GLY A 164 -2.13 6.07 4.67
N GLY A 165 -0.85 6.43 4.75
CA GLY A 165 0.22 5.56 5.23
C GLY A 165 0.07 5.23 6.72
N LEU A 166 -0.26 6.24 7.53
CA LEU A 166 -0.48 6.10 8.96
C LEU A 166 -1.62 5.11 9.28
N ILE A 167 -2.81 5.30 8.68
CA ILE A 167 -3.95 4.40 8.89
C ILE A 167 -3.69 2.98 8.34
N SER A 168 -2.93 2.88 7.22
CA SER A 168 -2.52 1.58 6.67
C SER A 168 -1.57 0.84 7.62
N PHE A 169 -0.59 1.55 8.19
CA PHE A 169 0.30 1.00 9.20
C PHE A 169 -0.47 0.52 10.44
N GLN A 170 -1.36 1.35 10.98
CA GLN A 170 -2.15 1.02 12.17
C GLN A 170 -3.02 -0.21 11.93
N ASN A 171 -3.79 -0.25 10.84
CA ASN A 171 -4.66 -1.39 10.54
C ASN A 171 -3.84 -2.69 10.40
N ALA A 172 -2.71 -2.65 9.71
CA ALA A 172 -1.84 -3.82 9.63
C ALA A 172 -1.24 -4.18 10.99
N TRP A 173 -0.96 -3.18 11.85
CA TRP A 173 -0.41 -3.39 13.18
C TRP A 173 -1.41 -4.07 14.12
N VAL A 174 -2.66 -3.62 14.18
CA VAL A 174 -3.68 -4.16 15.09
C VAL A 174 -4.44 -5.36 14.54
N LEU A 175 -4.50 -5.51 13.22
CA LEU A 175 -5.25 -6.55 12.52
C LEU A 175 -4.35 -7.42 11.62
N PRO A 176 -3.22 -7.98 12.15
CA PRO A 176 -2.30 -8.77 11.34
C PRO A 176 -2.91 -10.07 10.81
N HIS A 177 -4.04 -10.51 11.37
CA HIS A 177 -4.83 -11.65 10.91
C HIS A 177 -5.72 -11.30 9.70
N VAL A 178 -5.91 -10.00 9.41
CA VAL A 178 -6.61 -9.49 8.22
C VAL A 178 -5.62 -8.99 7.19
N PHE A 179 -4.73 -8.07 7.58
CA PHE A 179 -3.74 -7.44 6.71
C PHE A 179 -2.34 -7.99 6.99
N GLY A 180 -1.96 -9.02 6.24
CA GLY A 180 -0.63 -9.61 6.35
C GLY A 180 0.44 -8.86 5.57
N LYS A 181 0.07 -7.83 4.81
CA LYS A 181 0.96 -6.99 4.00
C LYS A 181 0.59 -5.53 4.17
N ALA A 182 1.58 -4.66 4.39
CA ALA A 182 1.38 -3.21 4.44
C ALA A 182 2.46 -2.47 3.68
N ALA A 183 2.07 -1.41 2.96
CA ALA A 183 3.00 -0.45 2.38
C ALA A 183 2.61 0.96 2.82
N CYS A 184 3.50 1.60 3.55
CA CYS A 184 3.26 2.81 4.29
C CYS A 184 4.26 3.87 3.84
N LEU A 185 3.82 4.78 2.94
CA LEU A 185 4.66 5.73 2.25
C LEU A 185 4.60 7.10 2.95
N SER A 186 5.78 7.69 3.22
CA SER A 186 5.88 9.04 3.82
C SER A 186 4.95 9.26 5.02
N ASN A 187 4.97 8.33 5.98
CA ASN A 187 3.98 8.23 7.05
C ASN A 187 3.93 9.46 7.95
N SER A 188 2.70 9.86 8.29
CA SER A 188 2.42 10.94 9.23
C SER A 188 2.52 10.50 10.71
N PHE A 189 3.61 9.85 11.12
CA PHE A 189 3.82 9.38 12.50
C PHE A 189 3.92 10.49 13.55
N TRP A 190 3.88 11.74 13.13
CA TRP A 190 3.86 12.92 14.01
C TRP A 190 2.49 13.21 14.63
N VAL A 191 1.43 12.65 14.04
CA VAL A 191 0.03 12.89 14.45
C VAL A 191 -0.17 12.52 15.92
N ASN A 192 -1.01 13.28 16.63
CA ASN A 192 -1.31 13.13 18.05
C ASN A 192 -0.04 13.01 18.90
N ASP A 193 0.87 13.97 18.76
CA ASP A 193 2.13 14.03 19.51
C ASP A 193 2.92 12.71 19.45
N LYS A 194 2.81 12.01 18.31
CA LYS A 194 3.53 10.74 18.05
C LYS A 194 3.11 9.57 18.95
N MET A 195 1.89 9.58 19.46
CA MET A 195 1.34 8.49 20.29
C MET A 195 1.46 7.10 19.64
N ILE A 196 1.57 7.04 18.32
CA ILE A 196 1.76 5.78 17.58
C ILE A 196 2.99 4.99 18.06
N PHE A 197 4.05 5.66 18.54
CA PHE A 197 5.27 4.97 19.02
C PHE A 197 5.01 4.23 20.33
N ASP A 198 4.33 4.87 21.27
CA ASP A 198 3.98 4.25 22.56
C ASP A 198 2.98 3.12 22.33
N PHE A 199 1.98 3.37 21.48
CA PHE A 199 0.99 2.36 21.08
C PHE A 199 1.64 1.11 20.48
N VAL A 200 2.60 1.27 19.56
CA VAL A 200 3.31 0.15 18.95
C VAL A 200 4.16 -0.61 19.98
N GLN A 201 4.76 0.10 20.93
CA GLN A 201 5.58 -0.50 21.99
C GLN A 201 4.74 -1.30 23.00
N GLU A 202 3.54 -0.82 23.31
CA GLU A 202 2.63 -1.44 24.28
C GLU A 202 1.82 -2.59 23.67
N THR A 203 1.55 -2.55 22.37
CA THR A 203 0.74 -3.55 21.66
C THR A 203 1.61 -4.63 21.02
N VAL A 204 2.01 -5.62 21.81
CA VAL A 204 2.75 -6.78 21.28
C VAL A 204 1.77 -7.83 20.76
N VAL A 205 1.56 -7.85 19.46
CA VAL A 205 0.75 -8.88 18.79
C VAL A 205 1.67 -9.89 18.09
N LYS A 206 1.40 -11.19 18.24
CA LYS A 206 2.12 -12.22 17.47
C LYS A 206 1.89 -12.04 15.98
N ARG A 207 2.98 -11.81 15.24
CA ARG A 207 2.97 -11.58 13.80
C ARG A 207 3.63 -12.76 13.10
N LYS A 208 2.85 -13.52 12.35
CA LYS A 208 3.37 -14.63 11.55
C LYS A 208 3.37 -14.22 10.09
N ASN A 209 4.56 -14.16 9.48
CA ASN A 209 4.73 -13.88 8.05
C ASN A 209 4.15 -12.54 7.57
N GLN A 210 4.02 -11.55 8.46
CA GLN A 210 3.57 -10.21 8.07
C GLN A 210 4.69 -9.46 7.35
N LYS A 211 4.37 -8.73 6.29
CA LYS A 211 5.29 -7.85 5.57
C LYS A 211 4.90 -6.39 5.77
N ILE A 212 5.81 -5.57 6.25
CA ILE A 212 5.63 -4.14 6.44
C ILE A 212 6.71 -3.38 5.67
N TYR A 213 6.28 -2.60 4.68
CA TYR A 213 7.12 -1.66 3.96
C TYR A 213 6.90 -0.25 4.52
N ILE A 214 7.98 0.46 4.81
CA ILE A 214 7.96 1.86 5.28
C ILE A 214 8.93 2.64 4.41
N ASP A 215 8.48 3.76 3.84
CA ASP A 215 9.39 4.66 3.16
C ASP A 215 9.18 6.13 3.52
N CYS A 216 10.14 6.95 3.10
CA CYS A 216 10.07 8.40 3.18
C CYS A 216 11.12 9.01 2.25
N GLY A 217 10.84 10.15 1.67
CA GLY A 217 11.83 10.94 0.95
C GLY A 217 12.81 11.66 1.89
N THR A 218 14.09 11.80 1.48
CA THR A 218 15.07 12.50 2.34
C THR A 218 14.86 14.02 2.38
N ALA A 219 14.15 14.60 1.41
CA ALA A 219 13.74 16.01 1.44
C ALA A 219 12.57 16.29 2.40
N GLU A 220 11.89 15.27 2.89
CA GLU A 220 10.78 15.36 3.85
C GLU A 220 11.31 15.51 5.29
N LYS A 221 11.96 16.62 5.59
CA LYS A 221 12.78 16.83 6.81
C LYS A 221 12.05 16.50 8.14
N GLN A 222 10.76 16.76 8.23
CA GLN A 222 9.97 16.48 9.44
C GLN A 222 9.61 14.99 9.54
N LEU A 223 9.23 14.37 8.43
CA LEU A 223 8.73 12.99 8.39
C LEU A 223 9.85 11.95 8.46
N ILE A 224 10.99 12.22 7.81
CA ILE A 224 12.07 11.23 7.69
C ILE A 224 12.60 10.76 9.04
N ARG A 225 12.67 11.68 10.03
CA ARG A 225 13.14 11.33 11.38
C ARG A 225 12.22 10.34 12.06
N ASP A 226 10.91 10.57 11.97
CA ASP A 226 9.92 9.71 12.60
C ASP A 226 9.81 8.35 11.88
N ASN A 227 9.88 8.34 10.54
CA ASN A 227 9.91 7.10 9.77
C ASN A 227 11.16 6.26 10.07
N LYS A 228 12.35 6.88 10.19
CA LYS A 228 13.57 6.19 10.63
C LYS A 228 13.45 5.66 12.08
N ARG A 229 12.82 6.44 12.99
CA ARG A 229 12.57 6.02 14.36
C ARG A 229 11.69 4.78 14.42
N MET A 230 10.59 4.74 13.64
CA MET A 230 9.70 3.58 13.56
C MET A 230 10.45 2.34 13.05
N CYS A 231 11.19 2.47 11.97
CA CYS A 231 12.00 1.37 11.44
C CYS A 231 12.99 0.80 12.48
N ALA A 232 13.70 1.69 13.18
CA ALA A 232 14.64 1.28 14.22
C ALA A 232 13.93 0.60 15.40
N MET A 233 12.74 1.07 15.76
CA MET A 233 11.92 0.50 16.83
C MET A 233 11.42 -0.90 16.47
N LEU A 234 10.87 -1.11 15.29
CA LEU A 234 10.40 -2.42 14.82
C LEU A 234 11.53 -3.46 14.80
N ARG A 235 12.74 -3.05 14.39
CA ARG A 235 13.94 -3.91 14.44
C ARG A 235 14.32 -4.29 15.87
N ARG A 236 14.37 -3.32 16.80
CA ARG A 236 14.67 -3.58 18.21
C ARG A 236 13.66 -4.49 18.89
N MET A 237 12.38 -4.37 18.52
CA MET A 237 11.31 -5.24 19.01
C MET A 237 11.35 -6.65 18.41
N GLY A 238 12.27 -6.93 17.49
CA GLY A 238 12.39 -8.22 16.83
C GLY A 238 11.23 -8.54 15.87
N VAL A 239 10.54 -7.50 15.39
CA VAL A 239 9.48 -7.63 14.38
C VAL A 239 10.07 -7.96 13.01
N ASP A 240 11.27 -7.45 12.73
CA ASP A 240 12.00 -7.67 11.47
C ASP A 240 12.67 -9.06 11.45
N LYS A 241 11.84 -10.11 11.50
CA LYS A 241 12.29 -11.49 11.28
C LYS A 241 12.12 -11.87 9.81
N GLU A 242 13.11 -12.56 9.24
CA GLU A 242 13.05 -13.07 7.87
C GLU A 242 12.77 -11.98 6.81
N ASN A 243 13.31 -10.77 7.01
CA ASN A 243 13.05 -9.61 6.15
C ASN A 243 11.56 -9.23 6.04
N SER A 244 10.84 -9.34 7.14
CA SER A 244 9.42 -8.96 7.22
C SER A 244 9.19 -7.44 7.25
N VAL A 245 10.21 -6.64 7.59
CA VAL A 245 10.18 -5.17 7.56
C VAL A 245 11.20 -4.66 6.55
N TYR A 246 10.75 -3.86 5.60
CA TYR A 246 11.63 -3.19 4.65
C TYR A 246 11.47 -1.67 4.79
N CYS A 247 12.59 -0.99 5.02
CA CYS A 247 12.62 0.46 5.17
C CYS A 247 13.46 1.09 4.06
N HIS A 248 12.86 2.02 3.32
CA HIS A 248 13.50 2.72 2.22
C HIS A 248 13.46 4.24 2.44
N PHE A 249 14.56 4.91 2.15
CA PHE A 249 14.65 6.39 2.24
C PHE A 249 15.16 6.91 0.91
N GLU A 250 14.21 7.42 0.10
CA GLU A 250 14.49 7.89 -1.26
C GLU A 250 15.30 9.19 -1.24
N LYS A 251 16.46 9.18 -1.89
CA LYS A 251 17.32 10.36 -1.97
C LYS A 251 16.57 11.49 -2.69
N ASP A 252 16.57 12.67 -2.08
CA ASP A 252 15.93 13.90 -2.57
C ASP A 252 14.42 13.78 -2.84
N GLY A 253 13.81 12.63 -2.47
CA GLY A 253 12.36 12.41 -2.59
C GLY A 253 11.56 13.38 -1.73
N LYS A 254 10.43 13.84 -2.25
CA LYS A 254 9.53 14.82 -1.66
C LYS A 254 8.18 14.19 -1.28
N HIS A 255 7.34 14.98 -0.62
CA HIS A 255 5.98 14.60 -0.22
C HIS A 255 4.98 14.92 -1.33
N THR A 256 5.07 14.21 -2.44
CA THR A 256 4.22 14.44 -3.62
C THR A 256 3.80 13.15 -4.29
N GLU A 257 2.67 13.18 -5.01
CA GLU A 257 2.16 12.07 -5.80
C GLU A 257 3.17 11.59 -6.84
N ILE A 258 3.89 12.51 -7.49
CA ILE A 258 4.94 12.20 -8.46
C ILE A 258 6.07 11.40 -7.80
N ASP A 259 6.51 11.81 -6.62
CA ASP A 259 7.57 11.12 -5.89
C ASP A 259 7.11 9.72 -5.43
N TRP A 260 5.85 9.57 -5.01
CA TRP A 260 5.29 8.26 -4.67
C TRP A 260 5.13 7.38 -5.90
N ALA A 261 4.66 7.91 -7.02
CA ALA A 261 4.59 7.20 -8.30
C ALA A 261 5.96 6.66 -8.72
N ASN A 262 6.99 7.51 -8.69
CA ASN A 262 8.35 7.15 -9.12
C ASN A 262 8.98 6.01 -8.31
N ARG A 263 8.55 5.77 -7.07
CA ARG A 263 9.08 4.70 -6.21
C ARG A 263 8.08 3.59 -5.89
N LEU A 264 6.86 3.64 -6.46
CA LEU A 264 5.78 2.68 -6.23
C LEU A 264 6.18 1.23 -6.51
N TYR A 265 7.06 0.99 -7.49
CA TYR A 265 7.55 -0.33 -7.81
C TYR A 265 8.21 -1.05 -6.61
N LYS A 266 8.84 -0.30 -5.70
CA LYS A 266 9.56 -0.86 -4.54
C LYS A 266 8.60 -1.58 -3.57
N PRO A 267 7.53 -0.94 -3.04
CA PRO A 267 6.57 -1.63 -2.20
C PRO A 267 5.85 -2.76 -2.94
N LEU A 268 5.52 -2.61 -4.22
CA LEU A 268 4.85 -3.67 -4.98
C LEU A 268 5.73 -4.92 -5.13
N ILE A 269 7.01 -4.77 -5.42
CA ILE A 269 7.95 -5.90 -5.47
C ILE A 269 8.12 -6.53 -4.08
N PHE A 270 8.24 -5.72 -3.01
CA PHE A 270 8.36 -6.24 -1.67
C PHE A 270 7.14 -7.07 -1.25
N LEU A 271 5.93 -6.60 -1.56
CA LEU A 271 4.69 -7.26 -1.15
C LEU A 271 4.30 -8.45 -2.05
N PHE A 272 4.48 -8.31 -3.35
CA PHE A 272 3.96 -9.25 -4.36
C PHE A 272 5.05 -9.84 -5.28
N GLY A 273 6.32 -9.60 -4.97
CA GLY A 273 7.44 -10.14 -5.73
C GLY A 273 7.38 -11.67 -5.84
N ARG A 274 7.61 -12.19 -7.02
CA ARG A 274 7.70 -13.63 -7.26
C ARG A 274 8.93 -14.16 -6.53
N LYS A 275 8.76 -15.20 -5.74
CA LYS A 275 9.89 -15.97 -5.22
C LYS A 275 10.63 -16.53 -6.43
N GLY A 276 11.89 -16.15 -6.61
CA GLY A 276 12.73 -16.76 -7.65
C GLY A 276 12.65 -18.28 -7.48
N LYS A 277 12.39 -19.01 -8.57
CA LYS A 277 12.65 -20.43 -8.59
C LYS A 277 14.18 -20.55 -8.40
N THR A 278 14.61 -20.84 -7.19
CA THR A 278 15.95 -21.41 -6.98
C THR A 278 16.00 -22.70 -7.81
N LYS A 279 16.69 -22.65 -8.94
CA LYS A 279 17.16 -23.83 -9.62
C LYS A 279 18.30 -24.45 -8.83
#